data_df33d992b3c2cdf3ed3b0162c57021e8
#
_entry.id   df33d992b3c2cdf3ed3b0162c57021e8
#
_cell.length_a   1.000
_cell.length_b   1.000
_cell.length_c   1.000
_cell.angle_alpha   90.00
_cell.angle_beta   90.00
_cell.angle_gamma   90.00
#
_symmetry.space_group_name_H-M   'P 1'
#
loop_
_entity.id
_entity.type
_entity.pdbx_description
1 polymer ?
#
loop_
_entity_poly.entity_id
_entity_poly.type
_entity_poly.pdbx_seq_one_letter_code
_entity_poly.pdbx_strand_id
1 'polypeptide(L)'
;MPPIVSAGRLRESPYYQSTIADGAESLLTYNRMLIPRGYGDREAEYWRLINGVSMWDVAVQRQVQIKGPDAGRLAQILCMRDLSKQSVGQGKYVALCDHSGVLIND
;
A
#
# COMPACT_ATOMS: atom_id res chain seq x y z
N MET A 1 -18.53 9.74 -18.03
CA MET A 1 -18.05 8.46 -17.50
C MET A 1 -19.13 7.87 -16.61
N PRO A 2 -19.55 6.61 -16.75
CA PRO A 2 -20.52 6.03 -15.83
C PRO A 2 -19.94 5.99 -14.42
N PRO A 3 -20.76 6.18 -13.35
CA PRO A 3 -20.27 6.12 -11.98
C PRO A 3 -19.68 4.72 -11.69
N ILE A 4 -18.47 4.70 -11.14
CA ILE A 4 -17.86 3.46 -10.67
C ILE A 4 -18.60 3.07 -9.40
N VAL A 5 -19.45 2.05 -9.51
CA VAL A 5 -20.13 1.47 -8.34
C VAL A 5 -19.12 0.56 -7.62
N SER A 6 -18.65 1.00 -6.47
CA SER A 6 -17.79 0.15 -5.64
C SER A 6 -18.62 -1.02 -5.09
N ALA A 7 -18.17 -2.24 -5.29
CA ALA A 7 -18.73 -3.38 -4.60
C ALA A 7 -18.52 -3.19 -3.09
N GLY A 8 -19.51 -3.50 -2.25
CA GLY A 8 -19.57 -3.18 -0.81
C GLY A 8 -18.47 -3.74 0.09
N ARG A 9 -17.36 -4.25 -0.50
CA ARG A 9 -16.16 -4.71 0.20
C ARG A 9 -14.88 -3.99 -0.25
N LEU A 10 -15.00 -3.04 -1.18
CA LEU A 10 -13.90 -2.21 -1.63
C LEU A 10 -13.90 -0.89 -0.85
N ARG A 11 -12.71 -0.40 -0.59
CA ARG A 11 -12.49 0.88 0.10
C ARG A 11 -11.92 1.88 -0.89
N GLU A 12 -12.26 3.13 -0.69
CA GLU A 12 -11.60 4.25 -1.35
C GLU A 12 -10.40 4.68 -0.52
N SER A 13 -9.32 5.11 -1.17
CA SER A 13 -8.20 5.72 -0.47
C SER A 13 -8.62 7.11 0.06
N PRO A 14 -7.94 7.68 1.05
CA PRO A 14 -8.17 9.07 1.47
C PRO A 14 -8.00 10.09 0.34
N TYR A 15 -7.26 9.72 -0.71
CA TYR A 15 -6.96 10.57 -1.87
C TYR A 15 -7.83 10.26 -3.09
N TYR A 16 -8.76 9.30 -2.98
CA TYR A 16 -9.56 8.81 -4.11
C TYR A 16 -10.22 9.94 -4.90
N GLN A 17 -10.88 10.86 -4.21
CA GLN A 17 -11.57 11.99 -4.87
C GLN A 17 -10.58 12.92 -5.58
N SER A 18 -9.41 13.14 -5.01
CA SER A 18 -8.34 13.93 -5.63
C SER A 18 -7.80 13.23 -6.87
N THR A 19 -7.55 11.92 -6.82
CA THR A 19 -7.07 11.16 -8.00
C THR A 19 -8.07 11.16 -9.14
N ILE A 20 -9.37 11.08 -8.84
CA ILE A 20 -10.42 11.21 -9.87
C ILE A 20 -10.47 12.63 -10.45
N ALA A 21 -10.38 13.65 -9.60
CA ALA A 21 -10.36 15.06 -10.05
C ALA A 21 -9.13 15.37 -10.91
N ASP A 22 -7.98 14.75 -10.62
CA ASP A 22 -6.75 14.86 -11.40
C ASP A 22 -6.78 14.03 -12.71
N GLY A 23 -7.89 13.34 -12.99
CA GLY A 23 -8.13 12.68 -14.27
C GLY A 23 -7.75 11.20 -14.31
N ALA A 24 -7.76 10.49 -13.18
CA ALA A 24 -7.58 9.05 -13.20
C ALA A 24 -8.66 8.38 -14.07
N GLU A 25 -8.24 7.72 -15.14
CA GLU A 25 -9.15 7.07 -16.11
C GLU A 25 -9.41 5.62 -15.80
N SER A 26 -8.51 5.00 -15.07
CA SER A 26 -8.64 3.60 -14.69
C SER A 26 -8.20 3.37 -13.25
N LEU A 27 -8.87 2.42 -12.62
CA LEU A 27 -8.60 2.02 -11.25
C LEU A 27 -8.22 0.54 -11.21
N LEU A 28 -7.44 0.17 -10.22
CA LEU A 28 -7.19 -1.22 -9.86
C LEU A 28 -7.57 -1.43 -8.39
N THR A 29 -7.76 -2.68 -8.03
CA THR A 29 -7.96 -3.06 -6.63
C THR A 29 -6.70 -3.69 -6.10
N TYR A 30 -6.16 -3.11 -5.04
CA TYR A 30 -5.05 -3.68 -4.29
C TYR A 30 -5.41 -3.65 -2.79
N ASN A 31 -5.22 -4.76 -2.11
CA ASN A 31 -5.58 -4.93 -0.69
C ASN A 31 -7.00 -4.40 -0.35
N ARG A 32 -7.99 -4.71 -1.20
CA ARG A 32 -9.39 -4.25 -1.12
C ARG A 32 -9.57 -2.73 -1.16
N MET A 33 -8.61 -2.01 -1.68
CA MET A 33 -8.69 -0.56 -1.88
C MET A 33 -8.60 -0.23 -3.37
N LEU A 34 -9.43 0.73 -3.80
CA LEU A 34 -9.37 1.28 -5.14
C LEU A 34 -8.23 2.30 -5.19
N ILE A 35 -7.29 2.09 -6.10
CA ILE A 35 -6.19 3.01 -6.35
C ILE A 35 -6.09 3.30 -7.86
N PRO A 36 -5.56 4.46 -8.27
CA PRO A 36 -5.42 4.79 -9.67
C PRO A 36 -4.43 3.84 -10.35
N ARG A 37 -4.81 3.39 -11.55
CA ARG A 37 -3.97 2.56 -12.42
C ARG A 37 -3.29 3.40 -13.50
N GLY A 38 -3.92 4.48 -13.93
CA GLY A 38 -3.39 5.33 -14.99
C GLY A 38 -4.28 6.53 -15.24
N TYR A 39 -3.68 7.53 -15.86
CA TYR A 39 -4.26 8.84 -16.18
C TYR A 39 -4.34 9.09 -17.71
N GLY A 40 -4.42 7.99 -18.48
CA GLY A 40 -4.62 8.03 -19.91
C GLY A 40 -3.38 7.59 -20.70
N ASP A 41 -2.45 8.48 -20.97
CA ASP A 41 -1.27 8.20 -21.77
C ASP A 41 -0.16 7.53 -20.94
N ARG A 42 -0.07 6.20 -21.04
CA ARG A 42 0.90 5.38 -20.29
C ARG A 42 2.36 5.68 -20.68
N GLU A 43 2.60 6.04 -21.94
CA GLU A 43 3.95 6.35 -22.39
C GLU A 43 4.40 7.69 -21.82
N ALA A 44 3.54 8.70 -21.84
CA ALA A 44 3.82 9.98 -21.21
C ALA A 44 4.00 9.84 -19.68
N GLU A 45 3.22 9.00 -19.00
CA GLU A 45 3.38 8.70 -17.57
C GLU A 45 4.74 8.05 -17.29
N TYR A 46 5.16 7.09 -18.12
CA TYR A 46 6.47 6.45 -18.01
C TYR A 46 7.62 7.46 -18.16
N TRP A 47 7.58 8.28 -19.19
CA TRP A 47 8.63 9.28 -19.41
C TRP A 47 8.66 10.36 -18.34
N ARG A 48 7.51 10.69 -17.77
CA ARG A 48 7.45 11.59 -16.59
C ARG A 48 8.09 10.97 -15.36
N LEU A 49 7.92 9.66 -15.15
CA LEU A 49 8.59 8.92 -14.08
C LEU A 49 10.12 8.95 -14.24
N ILE A 50 10.62 8.77 -15.47
CA ILE A 50 12.05 8.70 -15.74
C ILE A 50 12.72 10.08 -15.70
N ASN A 51 12.08 11.10 -16.27
CA ASN A 51 12.69 12.41 -16.50
C ASN A 51 12.18 13.52 -15.58
N GLY A 52 11.21 13.24 -14.74
CA GLY A 52 10.54 14.23 -13.91
C GLY A 52 10.23 13.73 -12.51
N VAL A 53 9.11 14.20 -11.98
CA VAL A 53 8.60 13.83 -10.65
C VAL A 53 7.23 13.19 -10.82
N SER A 54 7.02 12.06 -10.12
CA SER A 54 5.74 11.38 -10.05
C SER A 54 5.26 11.24 -8.60
N MET A 55 3.96 11.37 -8.41
CA MET A 55 3.32 11.16 -7.11
C MET A 55 2.45 9.89 -7.17
N TRP A 56 2.51 9.11 -6.12
CA TRP A 56 1.83 7.82 -6.05
C TRP A 56 0.91 7.77 -4.83
N ASP A 57 -0.34 7.32 -5.03
CA ASP A 57 -1.22 6.99 -3.91
C ASP A 57 -0.83 5.62 -3.33
N VAL A 58 -0.18 5.64 -2.19
CA VAL A 58 0.26 4.44 -1.45
C VAL A 58 -0.56 4.20 -0.18
N ALA A 59 -1.73 4.81 -0.06
CA ALA A 59 -2.60 4.66 1.12
C ALA A 59 -3.08 3.23 1.36
N VAL A 60 -2.94 2.34 0.37
CA VAL A 60 -3.19 0.92 0.49
C VAL A 60 -2.25 0.23 1.49
N GLN A 61 -1.06 0.75 1.66
CA GLN A 61 -0.06 0.26 2.62
C GLN A 61 -0.35 0.85 3.99
N ARG A 62 -1.20 0.16 4.75
CA ARG A 62 -1.61 0.61 6.08
C ARG A 62 -0.47 0.51 7.08
N GLN A 63 -0.42 1.49 7.97
CA GLN A 63 0.50 1.51 9.08
C GLN A 63 -0.17 1.02 10.36
N VAL A 64 0.52 0.16 11.10
CA VAL A 64 0.14 -0.30 12.43
C VAL A 64 1.24 0.11 13.39
N GLN A 65 0.90 0.90 14.40
CA GLN A 65 1.84 1.29 15.43
C GLN A 65 1.75 0.34 16.63
N ILE A 66 2.86 -0.28 17.00
CA ILE A 66 2.99 -1.12 18.19
C ILE A 66 3.82 -0.34 19.23
N LYS A 67 3.25 -0.07 20.40
CA LYS A 67 3.89 0.66 21.49
C LYS A 67 3.88 -0.15 22.78
N GLY A 68 4.90 0.02 23.60
CA GLY A 68 5.01 -0.54 24.94
C GLY A 68 6.36 -1.24 25.13
N PRO A 69 6.66 -1.68 26.36
CA PRO A 69 7.93 -2.31 26.70
C PRO A 69 8.15 -3.60 25.90
N ASP A 70 7.10 -4.33 25.55
CA ASP A 70 7.16 -5.59 24.80
C ASP A 70 6.90 -5.43 23.29
N ALA A 71 6.85 -4.19 22.77
CA ALA A 71 6.53 -3.92 21.37
C ALA A 71 7.47 -4.68 20.39
N GLY A 72 8.76 -4.66 20.65
CA GLY A 72 9.74 -5.38 19.83
C GLY A 72 9.56 -6.91 19.90
N ARG A 73 9.23 -7.45 21.07
CA ARG A 73 8.93 -8.87 21.24
C ARG A 73 7.68 -9.29 20.48
N LEU A 74 6.62 -8.49 20.55
CA LEU A 74 5.40 -8.75 19.79
C LEU A 74 5.66 -8.70 18.28
N ALA A 75 6.37 -7.67 17.81
CA ALA A 75 6.74 -7.56 16.39
C ALA A 75 7.54 -8.80 15.92
N GLN A 76 8.49 -9.29 16.74
CA GLN A 76 9.27 -10.49 16.42
C GLN A 76 8.40 -11.75 16.34
N ILE A 77 7.38 -11.89 17.20
CA ILE A 77 6.44 -13.03 17.16
C ILE A 77 5.58 -13.00 15.90
N LEU A 78 5.20 -11.81 15.45
CA LEU A 78 4.31 -11.64 14.30
C LEU A 78 5.01 -11.82 12.95
N CYS A 79 6.32 -11.65 12.87
CA CYS A 79 7.05 -11.74 11.62
C CYS A 79 8.08 -12.86 11.60
N MET A 80 8.31 -13.41 10.42
CA MET A 80 9.25 -14.52 10.21
C MET A 80 10.72 -14.08 10.17
N ARG A 81 10.98 -12.78 10.06
CA ARG A 81 12.33 -12.24 9.92
C ARG A 81 12.92 -11.90 11.29
N ASP A 82 14.19 -12.20 11.48
CA ASP A 82 14.91 -11.79 12.69
C ASP A 82 15.03 -10.25 12.74
N LEU A 83 14.41 -9.65 13.74
CA LEU A 83 14.43 -8.22 14.03
C LEU A 83 15.44 -7.84 15.12
N SER A 84 16.14 -8.80 15.74
CA SER A 84 17.03 -8.56 16.88
C SER A 84 18.16 -7.56 16.60
N LYS A 85 18.57 -7.46 15.32
CA LYS A 85 19.64 -6.56 14.87
C LYS A 85 19.10 -5.29 14.18
N GLN A 86 17.80 -5.00 14.33
CA GLN A 86 17.22 -3.80 13.72
C GLN A 86 17.48 -2.59 14.60
N SER A 87 18.03 -1.56 13.99
CA SER A 87 18.28 -0.27 14.66
C SER A 87 17.08 0.69 14.46
N VAL A 88 16.96 1.66 15.34
CA VAL A 88 15.99 2.75 15.19
C VAL A 88 16.21 3.47 13.85
N GLY A 89 15.13 3.73 13.12
CA GLY A 89 15.17 4.36 11.79
C GLY A 89 15.43 3.41 10.63
N GLN A 90 15.65 2.12 10.88
CA GLN A 90 15.74 1.12 9.82
C GLN A 90 14.37 0.55 9.47
N GLY A 91 14.06 0.48 8.17
CA GLY A 91 12.96 -0.31 7.65
C GLY A 91 13.42 -1.71 7.23
N LYS A 92 12.57 -2.70 7.44
CA LYS A 92 12.76 -4.05 6.88
C LYS A 92 11.45 -4.51 6.26
N TYR A 93 11.54 -5.08 5.08
CA TYR A 93 10.44 -5.81 4.48
C TYR A 93 10.26 -7.13 5.22
N VAL A 94 9.04 -7.42 5.66
CA VAL A 94 8.72 -8.65 6.41
C VAL A 94 7.43 -9.26 5.90
N ALA A 95 7.39 -10.57 5.80
CA ALA A 95 6.19 -11.34 5.54
C ALA A 95 5.52 -11.74 6.85
N LEU A 96 4.20 -11.65 6.89
CA LEU A 96 3.36 -12.14 7.97
C LEU A 96 2.62 -13.39 7.47
N CYS A 97 2.88 -14.53 8.10
CA CYS A 97 2.30 -15.80 7.70
C CYS A 97 1.46 -16.39 8.83
N ASP A 98 0.52 -17.26 8.46
CA ASP A 98 -0.16 -18.12 9.42
C ASP A 98 0.74 -19.31 9.85
N HIS A 99 0.22 -20.14 10.75
CA HIS A 99 0.94 -21.32 11.25
C HIS A 99 1.24 -22.39 10.19
N SER A 100 0.59 -22.32 9.03
CA SER A 100 0.82 -23.19 7.88
C SER A 100 1.82 -22.61 6.89
N GLY A 101 2.35 -21.42 7.16
CA GLY A 101 3.27 -20.69 6.27
C GLY A 101 2.58 -19.96 5.12
N VAL A 102 1.26 -19.85 5.13
CA VAL A 102 0.52 -19.11 4.12
C VAL A 102 0.61 -17.62 4.41
N LEU A 103 1.01 -16.84 3.39
CA LEU A 103 1.14 -15.38 3.49
C LEU A 103 -0.22 -14.74 3.81
N ILE A 104 -0.28 -14.01 4.92
CA ILE A 104 -1.46 -13.23 5.33
C ILE A 104 -1.31 -11.79 4.87
N ASN A 105 -0.13 -11.23 5.03
CA ASN A 105 0.20 -9.84 4.68
C ASN A 105 1.72 -9.64 4.57
N ASP A 106 2.11 -8.50 3.99
CA ASP A 106 3.49 -8.07 3.83
C ASP A 106 3.64 -6.55 3.99
#